data_fa8811f9c61f8151fa6f1d72df789011
#
_entry.id   fa8811f9c61f8151fa6f1d72df789011
#
_cell.length_a   1.000
_cell.length_b   1.000
_cell.length_c   1.000
_cell.angle_alpha   90.00
_cell.angle_beta   90.00
_cell.angle_gamma   90.00
#
_symmetry.space_group_name_H-M   'P 1'
#
loop_
_entity.id
_entity.type
_entity.pdbx_description
1 polymer ?
#
loop_
_entity_poly.entity_id
_entity_poly.type
_entity_poly.pdbx_seq_one_letter_code
_entity_poly.pdbx_strand_id
1 'polypeptide(L)'
;MATVREVMSTGLHYVSPTTTVGEAVALMAQHRIGSTLVMEGTRLVGIFTERDTVRALSHSHDAPAHEVSSWMTRDPLTAEPGDSVEQALQTMLDHNFRHLPVVDGEDVVGIVSIRDLAAPK
;
A
#
# COMPACT_ATOMS: atom_id res chain seq x y z
N MET A 1 -12.91 12.06 17.87
CA MET A 1 -11.78 11.21 17.48
C MET A 1 -11.64 11.18 15.97
N ALA A 2 -10.42 11.23 15.48
CA ALA A 2 -10.20 11.17 14.05
C ALA A 2 -10.45 9.76 13.53
N THR A 3 -11.01 9.69 12.33
CA THR A 3 -11.22 8.43 11.63
C THR A 3 -10.23 8.30 10.47
N VAL A 4 -10.09 7.10 9.99
CA VAL A 4 -9.23 6.80 8.84
C VAL A 4 -9.63 7.64 7.63
N ARG A 5 -10.95 7.83 7.42
CA ARG A 5 -11.44 8.65 6.30
C ARG A 5 -10.86 10.06 6.29
N GLU A 6 -10.66 10.63 7.47
CA GLU A 6 -10.17 12.00 7.58
C GLU A 6 -8.70 12.16 7.22
N VAL A 7 -7.92 11.10 7.32
CA VAL A 7 -6.46 11.15 7.13
C VAL A 7 -5.96 10.38 5.92
N MET A 8 -6.80 9.52 5.32
CA MET A 8 -6.38 8.70 4.18
C MET A 8 -6.13 9.54 2.94
N SER A 9 -5.29 9.03 2.04
CA SER A 9 -5.13 9.58 0.71
C SER A 9 -6.14 8.95 -0.22
N THR A 10 -6.78 9.74 -1.07
CA THR A 10 -7.79 9.28 -2.02
C THR A 10 -7.33 9.31 -3.47
N GLY A 11 -6.21 9.97 -3.76
CA GLY A 11 -5.61 9.95 -5.09
C GLY A 11 -4.89 8.62 -5.30
N LEU A 12 -5.64 7.58 -5.62
CA LEU A 12 -5.12 6.21 -5.67
C LEU A 12 -4.23 6.00 -6.88
N HIS A 13 -3.12 5.30 -6.63
CA HIS A 13 -2.23 4.80 -7.68
C HIS A 13 -2.20 3.29 -7.57
N TYR A 14 -2.26 2.62 -8.71
CA TYR A 14 -2.27 1.15 -8.71
C TYR A 14 -1.57 0.61 -9.94
N VAL A 15 -1.12 -0.62 -9.84
CA VAL A 15 -0.48 -1.39 -10.90
C VAL A 15 -1.17 -2.75 -10.99
N SER A 16 -0.87 -3.49 -12.05
CA SER A 16 -1.36 -4.86 -12.17
C SER A 16 -0.34 -5.84 -11.60
N PRO A 17 -0.73 -7.10 -11.32
CA PRO A 17 0.21 -8.10 -10.83
C PRO A 17 1.39 -8.35 -11.78
N THR A 18 1.20 -8.11 -13.07
CA THR A 18 2.24 -8.33 -14.08
C THR A 18 3.12 -7.12 -14.34
N THR A 19 2.80 -5.97 -13.75
CA THR A 19 3.67 -4.79 -13.79
C THR A 19 5.03 -5.16 -13.20
N THR A 20 6.12 -4.71 -13.81
CA THR A 20 7.45 -5.02 -13.28
C THR A 20 7.74 -4.18 -12.04
N VAL A 21 8.63 -4.71 -11.21
CA VAL A 21 9.13 -3.98 -10.03
C VAL A 21 9.69 -2.62 -10.45
N GLY A 22 10.46 -2.59 -11.55
CA GLY A 22 11.02 -1.32 -12.05
C GLY A 22 9.96 -0.30 -12.42
N GLU A 23 8.89 -0.74 -13.08
CA GLU A 23 7.77 0.14 -13.44
C GLU A 23 7.03 0.64 -12.19
N ALA A 24 6.82 -0.24 -11.21
CA ALA A 24 6.16 0.14 -9.96
C ALA A 24 6.99 1.16 -9.18
N VAL A 25 8.31 0.94 -9.10
CA VAL A 25 9.22 1.85 -8.43
C VAL A 25 9.23 3.22 -9.11
N ALA A 26 9.22 3.24 -10.45
CA ALA A 26 9.18 4.49 -11.19
C ALA A 26 7.90 5.27 -10.90
N LEU A 27 6.77 4.58 -10.83
CA LEU A 27 5.48 5.20 -10.48
C LEU A 27 5.53 5.77 -9.06
N MET A 28 6.07 5.02 -8.12
CA MET A 28 6.18 5.46 -6.72
C MET A 28 7.07 6.69 -6.62
N ALA A 29 8.20 6.70 -7.33
CA ALA A 29 9.12 7.84 -7.34
C ALA A 29 8.49 9.06 -7.96
N GLN A 30 7.78 8.89 -9.07
CA GLN A 30 7.12 10.00 -9.78
C GLN A 30 6.09 10.70 -8.88
N HIS A 31 5.35 9.94 -8.10
CA HIS A 31 4.28 10.47 -7.25
C HIS A 31 4.72 10.68 -5.80
N ARG A 32 5.98 10.39 -5.47
CA ARG A 32 6.55 10.55 -4.12
C ARG A 32 5.74 9.78 -3.07
N ILE A 33 5.40 8.55 -3.40
CA ILE A 33 4.62 7.68 -2.51
C ILE A 33 5.45 6.44 -2.18
N GLY A 34 5.21 5.87 -1.01
CA GLY A 34 5.95 4.72 -0.50
C GLY A 34 5.30 3.37 -0.76
N SER A 35 4.17 3.36 -1.46
CA SER A 35 3.47 2.13 -1.77
C SER A 35 2.57 2.32 -2.99
N THR A 36 2.20 1.21 -3.62
CA THR A 36 1.19 1.21 -4.66
C THR A 36 0.29 0.00 -4.46
N LEU A 37 -0.99 0.18 -4.76
CA LEU A 37 -1.95 -0.91 -4.74
C LEU A 37 -1.71 -1.81 -5.95
N VAL A 38 -1.93 -3.10 -5.78
CA VAL A 38 -1.88 -4.06 -6.89
C VAL A 38 -3.30 -4.54 -7.11
N MET A 39 -3.84 -4.20 -8.27
CA MET A 39 -5.23 -4.48 -8.61
C MET A 39 -5.32 -5.42 -9.80
N GLU A 40 -6.27 -6.30 -9.74
CA GLU A 40 -6.64 -7.15 -10.88
C GLU A 40 -8.07 -6.79 -11.24
N GLY A 41 -8.25 -5.95 -12.26
CA GLY A 41 -9.53 -5.33 -12.51
C GLY A 41 -9.92 -4.42 -11.36
N THR A 42 -11.08 -4.67 -10.75
CA THR A 42 -11.55 -3.90 -9.58
C THR A 42 -11.18 -4.56 -8.25
N ARG A 43 -10.47 -5.69 -8.31
CA ARG A 43 -10.15 -6.48 -7.13
C ARG A 43 -8.75 -6.15 -6.61
N LEU A 44 -8.67 -5.84 -5.32
CA LEU A 44 -7.39 -5.63 -4.65
C LEU A 44 -6.74 -6.99 -4.39
N VAL A 45 -5.56 -7.23 -4.97
CA VAL A 45 -4.85 -8.50 -4.80
C VAL A 45 -3.56 -8.36 -3.99
N GLY A 46 -3.07 -7.14 -3.82
CA GLY A 46 -1.84 -6.95 -3.06
C GLY A 46 -1.49 -5.50 -2.86
N ILE A 47 -0.40 -5.30 -2.14
CA ILE A 47 0.23 -3.99 -1.98
C ILE A 47 1.74 -4.17 -2.16
N PHE A 48 2.36 -3.25 -2.88
CA PHE A 48 3.81 -3.26 -3.13
C PHE A 48 4.39 -1.99 -2.53
N THR A 49 5.45 -2.13 -1.72
CA THR A 49 5.98 -1.03 -0.91
C THR A 49 7.47 -0.82 -1.15
N GLU A 50 8.01 0.29 -0.62
CA GLU A 50 9.44 0.54 -0.62
C GLU A 50 10.22 -0.60 0.05
N ARG A 51 9.68 -1.15 1.13
CA ARG A 51 10.30 -2.30 1.82
C ARG A 51 10.40 -3.50 0.88
N ASP A 52 9.35 -3.76 0.10
CA ASP A 52 9.36 -4.86 -0.88
C ASP A 52 10.42 -4.62 -1.95
N THR A 53 10.60 -3.36 -2.37
CA THR A 53 11.64 -3.00 -3.35
C THR A 53 13.03 -3.32 -2.81
N VAL A 54 13.31 -2.91 -1.58
CA VAL A 54 14.61 -3.18 -0.95
C VAL A 54 14.83 -4.68 -0.83
N ARG A 55 13.81 -5.40 -0.39
CA ARG A 55 13.88 -6.85 -0.23
C ARG A 55 14.15 -7.54 -1.57
N ALA A 56 13.44 -7.13 -2.62
CA ALA A 56 13.61 -7.70 -3.95
C ALA A 56 15.03 -7.49 -4.47
N LEU A 57 15.54 -6.26 -4.40
CA LEU A 57 16.88 -5.92 -4.87
C LEU A 57 17.96 -6.61 -4.05
N SER A 58 17.73 -6.87 -2.78
CA SER A 58 18.71 -7.56 -1.93
C SER A 58 18.82 -9.05 -2.27
N HIS A 59 17.79 -9.64 -2.89
CA HIS A 59 17.77 -11.06 -3.23
C HIS A 59 18.14 -11.35 -4.69
N SER A 60 17.96 -10.37 -5.59
CA SER A 60 18.14 -10.61 -7.02
C SER A 60 18.49 -9.32 -7.74
N HIS A 61 19.59 -9.33 -8.53
CA HIS A 61 19.95 -8.12 -9.28
C HIS A 61 19.01 -7.86 -10.45
N ASP A 62 18.31 -8.86 -10.94
CA ASP A 62 17.34 -8.67 -12.02
C ASP A 62 15.93 -8.42 -11.51
N ALA A 63 15.78 -8.15 -10.20
CA ALA A 63 14.50 -7.86 -9.59
C ALA A 63 13.70 -6.77 -10.32
N PRO A 64 14.30 -5.70 -10.87
CA PRO A 64 13.51 -4.72 -11.62
C PRO A 64 12.72 -5.30 -12.78
N ALA A 65 13.16 -6.43 -13.35
CA ALA A 65 12.44 -7.11 -14.43
C ALA A 65 11.41 -8.12 -13.95
N HIS A 66 11.37 -8.41 -12.64
CA HIS A 66 10.39 -9.33 -12.07
C HIS A 66 9.02 -8.66 -11.98
N GLU A 67 7.97 -9.46 -12.03
CA GLU A 67 6.61 -8.96 -11.79
C GLU A 67 6.43 -8.61 -10.31
N VAL A 68 5.66 -7.56 -10.03
CA VAL A 68 5.39 -7.18 -8.64
C VAL A 68 4.72 -8.30 -7.86
N SER A 69 3.97 -9.17 -8.55
CA SER A 69 3.31 -10.32 -7.90
C SER A 69 4.28 -11.25 -7.21
N SER A 70 5.55 -11.26 -7.61
CA SER A 70 6.58 -12.08 -6.96
C SER A 70 7.04 -11.52 -5.63
N TRP A 71 6.82 -10.23 -5.38
CA TRP A 71 7.37 -9.54 -4.21
C TRP A 71 6.33 -8.82 -3.35
N MET A 72 5.12 -8.60 -3.87
CA MET A 72 4.06 -7.88 -3.16
C MET A 72 3.59 -8.65 -1.92
N THR A 73 2.94 -7.94 -1.02
CA THR A 73 2.17 -8.58 0.05
C THR A 73 0.80 -8.92 -0.53
N ARG A 74 0.46 -10.21 -0.53
CA ARG A 74 -0.82 -10.69 -1.06
C ARG A 74 -1.89 -10.56 0.01
N ASP A 75 -3.13 -10.32 -0.43
CA ASP A 75 -4.30 -10.22 0.44
C ASP A 75 -3.99 -9.36 1.67
N PRO A 76 -3.62 -8.08 1.45
CA PRO A 76 -3.17 -7.23 2.55
C PRO A 76 -4.29 -7.00 3.55
N LEU A 77 -3.91 -6.78 4.80
CA LEU A 77 -4.86 -6.27 5.78
C LEU A 77 -5.32 -4.90 5.34
N THR A 78 -6.59 -4.60 5.62
CA THR A 78 -7.21 -3.35 5.21
C THR A 78 -7.82 -2.66 6.41
N ALA A 79 -8.12 -1.38 6.23
CA ALA A 79 -8.88 -0.59 7.20
C ALA A 79 -10.21 -0.20 6.56
N GLU A 80 -11.17 0.17 7.38
CA GLU A 80 -12.43 0.72 6.91
C GLU A 80 -12.43 2.24 7.15
N PRO A 81 -13.17 3.02 6.34
CA PRO A 81 -13.16 4.48 6.50
C PRO A 81 -13.58 4.94 7.90
N GLY A 82 -14.48 4.18 8.54
CA GLY A 82 -14.99 4.51 9.87
C GLY A 82 -14.10 4.09 11.02
N ASP A 83 -13.04 3.34 10.75
CA ASP A 83 -12.11 2.91 11.81
C ASP A 83 -11.45 4.14 12.41
N SER A 84 -11.14 4.06 13.71
CA SER A 84 -10.40 5.12 14.36
C SER A 84 -8.93 5.09 13.92
N VAL A 85 -8.29 6.26 13.97
CA VAL A 85 -6.87 6.38 13.72
C VAL A 85 -6.09 5.44 14.64
N GLU A 86 -6.50 5.33 15.90
CA GLU A 86 -5.86 4.46 16.89
C GLU A 86 -5.93 2.99 16.50
N GLN A 87 -7.08 2.54 15.99
CA GLN A 87 -7.25 1.15 15.54
C GLN A 87 -6.32 0.84 14.36
N ALA A 88 -6.26 1.74 13.39
CA ALA A 88 -5.41 1.57 12.21
C ALA A 88 -3.94 1.56 12.61
N LEU A 89 -3.54 2.45 13.50
CA LEU A 89 -2.16 2.50 14.01
C LEU A 89 -1.81 1.19 14.73
N GLN A 90 -2.72 0.70 15.56
CA GLN A 90 -2.49 -0.55 16.29
C GLN A 90 -2.31 -1.73 15.33
N THR A 91 -3.12 -1.79 14.27
CA THR A 91 -2.99 -2.83 13.24
C THR A 91 -1.61 -2.77 12.59
N MET A 92 -1.15 -1.58 12.24
CA MET A 92 0.16 -1.41 11.62
C MET A 92 1.29 -1.84 12.56
N LEU A 93 1.20 -1.45 13.83
CA LEU A 93 2.24 -1.79 14.81
C LEU A 93 2.27 -3.30 15.10
N ASP A 94 1.09 -3.92 15.23
CA ASP A 94 0.99 -5.34 15.55
C ASP A 94 1.53 -6.22 14.43
N HIS A 95 1.38 -5.78 13.18
CA HIS A 95 1.78 -6.57 12.01
C HIS A 95 3.02 -6.02 11.31
N ASN A 96 3.61 -4.94 11.85
CA ASN A 96 4.79 -4.31 11.28
C ASN A 96 4.57 -3.82 9.84
N PHE A 97 3.39 -3.30 9.58
CA PHE A 97 3.05 -2.66 8.31
C PHE A 97 3.10 -1.14 8.46
N ARG A 98 3.39 -0.45 7.37
CA ARG A 98 3.40 1.02 7.33
C ARG A 98 2.30 1.60 6.47
N HIS A 99 1.54 0.75 5.78
CA HIS A 99 0.48 1.16 4.87
C HIS A 99 -0.68 0.19 4.96
N LEU A 100 -1.90 0.72 4.90
CA LEU A 100 -3.11 -0.10 4.81
C LEU A 100 -4.00 0.46 3.73
N PRO A 101 -4.46 -0.38 2.79
CA PRO A 101 -5.55 0.02 1.90
C PRO A 101 -6.81 0.24 2.73
N VAL A 102 -7.62 1.21 2.32
CA VAL A 102 -8.89 1.51 2.97
C VAL A 102 -10.00 1.03 2.03
N VAL A 103 -10.85 0.16 2.53
CA VAL A 103 -11.87 -0.51 1.74
C VAL A 103 -13.24 -0.26 2.34
N ASP A 104 -14.19 0.12 1.49
CA ASP A 104 -15.59 0.31 1.87
C ASP A 104 -16.40 -0.72 1.09
N GLY A 105 -16.80 -1.79 1.77
CA GLY A 105 -17.40 -2.94 1.09
C GLY A 105 -16.37 -3.62 0.20
N GLU A 106 -16.60 -3.63 -1.10
CA GLU A 106 -15.66 -4.21 -2.07
C GLU A 106 -14.79 -3.16 -2.75
N ASP A 107 -15.02 -1.88 -2.46
CA ASP A 107 -14.34 -0.78 -3.14
C ASP A 107 -13.16 -0.29 -2.35
N VAL A 108 -12.01 -0.17 -3.00
CA VAL A 108 -10.85 0.50 -2.41
C VAL A 108 -11.08 2.00 -2.54
N VAL A 109 -11.17 2.70 -1.42
CA VAL A 109 -11.50 4.12 -1.39
C VAL A 109 -10.32 5.00 -0.97
N GLY A 110 -9.25 4.41 -0.47
CA GLY A 110 -8.11 5.18 -0.04
C GLY A 110 -6.94 4.29 0.36
N ILE A 111 -5.89 4.93 0.81
CA ILE A 111 -4.76 4.28 1.43
C ILE A 111 -4.29 5.17 2.58
N VAL A 112 -3.88 4.55 3.68
CA VAL A 112 -3.39 5.28 4.83
C VAL A 112 -1.99 4.76 5.17
N SER A 113 -1.07 5.69 5.47
CA SER A 113 0.28 5.34 5.89
C SER A 113 0.45 5.64 7.37
N ILE A 114 1.49 5.06 7.96
CA ILE A 114 1.81 5.36 9.36
C ILE A 114 2.12 6.86 9.53
N ARG A 115 2.67 7.49 8.49
CA ARG A 115 2.94 8.93 8.51
C ARG A 115 1.63 9.72 8.60
N ASP A 116 0.59 9.29 7.86
CA ASP A 116 -0.71 9.96 7.89
C ASP A 116 -1.33 9.90 9.28
N LEU A 117 -1.18 8.76 9.95
CA LEU A 117 -1.75 8.56 11.29
C LEU A 117 -1.02 9.36 12.35
N ALA A 118 0.26 9.58 12.17
CA ALA A 118 1.10 10.30 13.12
C ALA A 118 1.12 11.81 12.88
N ALA A 119 0.64 12.27 11.73
CA ALA A 119 0.68 13.69 11.40
C ALA A 119 -0.26 14.49 12.29
N PRO A 120 0.14 15.66 12.78
CA PRO A 120 -0.76 16.52 13.52
C PRO A 120 -1.85 17.07 12.59
N LYS A 121 -3.02 17.28 13.14
CA LYS A 121 -4.16 17.85 12.43
C LYS A 121 -4.14 19.36 12.49
#